data_cfb75c804c0d609d02ec2d95e276a919
#
_entry.id   cfb75c804c0d609d02ec2d95e276a919
#
_cell.length_a   1.000
_cell.length_b   1.000
_cell.length_c   1.000
_cell.angle_alpha   90.00
_cell.angle_beta   90.00
_cell.angle_gamma   90.00
#
_symmetry.space_group_name_H-M   'P 1'
#
loop_
_entity.id
_entity.type
_entity.pdbx_description
1 polymer ?
#
loop_
_entity_poly.entity_id
_entity_poly.type
_entity_poly.pdbx_seq_one_letter_code
_entity_poly.pdbx_strand_id
1 'polypeptide(L)'
;MIAPDEKTFAYIKDKPMSPKGDVWDKAVAYWRSLPSDEGASYDTEIVLPAAEIAPTVTWGTSPEDALPITGSVPDPDKETDEAKRAKLQRAIDYMGLTAGQKLTDVKIDTVFIGSCTNSRIEDLRSAASVAEGHKVADGIRAMVVPGSGLVTVSYTHLTL
;
A
#
# COMPACT_ATOMS: atom_id res chain seq x y z
N MET A 1 -2.33 1.59 -18.99
CA MET A 1 -3.15 0.40 -18.66
C MET A 1 -2.18 -0.75 -18.46
N ILE A 2 -2.42 -1.66 -17.52
CA ILE A 2 -1.52 -2.77 -17.22
C ILE A 2 -2.25 -4.06 -17.61
N ALA A 3 -1.61 -4.91 -18.40
CA ALA A 3 -2.15 -6.23 -18.76
C ALA A 3 -2.19 -7.16 -17.52
N PRO A 4 -3.17 -8.07 -17.42
CA PRO A 4 -3.19 -9.06 -16.35
C PRO A 4 -2.04 -10.06 -16.50
N ASP A 5 -1.49 -10.46 -15.36
CA ASP A 5 -0.39 -11.41 -15.24
C ASP A 5 -0.82 -12.72 -14.56
N GLU A 6 0.10 -13.66 -14.40
CA GLU A 6 -0.17 -14.94 -13.75
C GLU A 6 -0.60 -14.79 -12.28
N LYS A 7 -0.16 -13.73 -11.57
CA LYS A 7 -0.61 -13.44 -10.20
C LYS A 7 -2.09 -13.05 -10.22
N THR A 8 -2.50 -12.26 -11.21
CA THR A 8 -3.90 -11.88 -11.42
C THR A 8 -4.75 -13.12 -11.68
N PHE A 9 -4.31 -14.00 -12.56
CA PHE A 9 -5.05 -15.24 -12.87
C PHE A 9 -5.16 -16.14 -11.64
N ALA A 10 -4.07 -16.35 -10.91
CA ALA A 10 -4.08 -17.13 -9.68
C ALA A 10 -5.02 -16.54 -8.61
N TYR A 11 -5.05 -15.21 -8.49
CA TYR A 11 -5.91 -14.52 -7.52
C TYR A 11 -7.40 -14.71 -7.80
N ILE A 12 -7.82 -14.60 -9.07
CA ILE A 12 -9.23 -14.70 -9.45
C ILE A 12 -9.72 -16.12 -9.65
N LYS A 13 -8.82 -17.07 -9.87
CA LYS A 13 -9.18 -18.49 -10.07
C LYS A 13 -10.01 -18.99 -8.91
N ASP A 14 -11.06 -19.74 -9.22
CA ASP A 14 -11.96 -20.37 -8.26
C ASP A 14 -12.77 -19.40 -7.36
N LYS A 15 -12.70 -18.09 -7.62
CA LYS A 15 -13.59 -17.15 -6.93
C LYS A 15 -15.05 -17.38 -7.36
N PRO A 16 -16.04 -17.02 -6.51
CA PRO A 16 -17.47 -17.29 -6.78
C PRO A 16 -17.94 -16.78 -8.15
N MET A 17 -17.45 -15.61 -8.58
CA MET A 17 -17.85 -14.97 -9.85
C MET A 17 -16.89 -15.22 -11.00
N SER A 18 -15.85 -16.03 -10.81
CA SER A 18 -14.90 -16.35 -11.86
C SER A 18 -15.50 -17.28 -12.89
N PRO A 19 -15.10 -17.18 -14.17
CA PRO A 19 -15.40 -18.18 -15.18
C PRO A 19 -14.91 -19.57 -14.73
N LYS A 20 -15.56 -20.63 -15.18
CA LYS A 20 -15.24 -22.02 -14.80
C LYS A 20 -15.15 -22.93 -16.04
N GLY A 21 -14.39 -24.01 -15.91
CA GLY A 21 -14.19 -25.00 -16.98
C GLY A 21 -13.68 -24.35 -18.26
N ASP A 22 -14.20 -24.78 -19.40
CA ASP A 22 -13.79 -24.30 -20.73
C ASP A 22 -13.91 -22.77 -20.89
N VAL A 23 -14.81 -22.13 -20.15
CA VAL A 23 -14.97 -20.67 -20.18
C VAL A 23 -13.78 -20.00 -19.49
N TRP A 24 -13.23 -20.58 -18.43
CA TRP A 24 -12.01 -20.13 -17.78
C TRP A 24 -10.81 -20.19 -18.75
N ASP A 25 -10.63 -21.31 -19.43
CA ASP A 25 -9.51 -21.48 -20.35
C ASP A 25 -9.56 -20.48 -21.52
N LYS A 26 -10.75 -20.23 -22.06
CA LYS A 26 -10.97 -19.20 -23.10
C LYS A 26 -10.69 -17.80 -22.56
N ALA A 27 -11.11 -17.50 -21.35
CA ALA A 27 -10.88 -16.21 -20.71
C ALA A 27 -9.39 -15.96 -20.48
N VAL A 28 -8.65 -16.96 -19.96
CA VAL A 28 -7.20 -16.85 -19.75
C VAL A 28 -6.47 -16.68 -21.07
N ALA A 29 -6.85 -17.44 -22.12
CA ALA A 29 -6.26 -17.27 -23.45
C ALA A 29 -6.45 -15.85 -23.99
N TYR A 30 -7.65 -15.28 -23.82
CA TYR A 30 -7.93 -13.91 -24.21
C TYR A 30 -7.13 -12.89 -23.38
N TRP A 31 -7.08 -13.06 -22.07
CA TRP A 31 -6.34 -12.13 -21.20
C TRP A 31 -4.83 -12.11 -21.46
N ARG A 32 -4.26 -13.24 -21.86
CA ARG A 32 -2.87 -13.35 -22.27
C ARG A 32 -2.58 -12.65 -23.62
N SER A 33 -3.58 -12.30 -24.38
CA SER A 33 -3.43 -11.53 -25.62
C SER A 33 -3.49 -10.01 -25.42
N LEU A 34 -3.66 -9.52 -24.18
CA LEU A 34 -3.82 -8.10 -23.84
C LEU A 34 -2.53 -7.30 -23.55
N PRO A 35 -1.30 -7.86 -23.47
CA PRO A 35 -0.10 -7.05 -23.39
C PRO A 35 0.00 -6.04 -24.53
N SER A 36 0.77 -4.96 -24.31
CA SER A 36 1.09 -4.02 -25.38
C SER A 36 1.81 -4.70 -26.53
N ASP A 37 1.59 -4.21 -27.75
CA ASP A 37 2.23 -4.74 -28.93
C ASP A 37 3.76 -4.63 -28.85
N GLU A 38 4.46 -5.56 -29.46
CA GLU A 38 5.92 -5.50 -29.55
C GLU A 38 6.32 -4.25 -30.34
N GLY A 39 7.26 -3.47 -29.80
CA GLY A 39 7.69 -2.20 -30.39
C GLY A 39 6.72 -1.03 -30.20
N ALA A 40 5.73 -1.14 -29.30
CA ALA A 40 4.89 -0.01 -28.94
C ALA A 40 5.74 1.18 -28.48
N SER A 41 5.39 2.38 -28.94
CA SER A 41 6.05 3.63 -28.58
C SER A 41 5.24 4.37 -27.53
N TYR A 42 5.91 4.90 -26.52
CA TYR A 42 5.29 5.65 -25.43
C TYR A 42 5.83 7.08 -25.39
N ASP A 43 4.99 8.05 -25.04
CA ASP A 43 5.38 9.46 -24.92
C ASP A 43 6.39 9.67 -23.77
N THR A 44 6.25 8.86 -22.71
CA THR A 44 7.14 8.90 -21.55
C THR A 44 7.31 7.50 -20.98
N GLU A 45 8.55 7.10 -20.78
CA GLU A 45 8.95 5.87 -20.08
C GLU A 45 9.69 6.22 -18.80
N ILE A 46 9.24 5.63 -17.68
CA ILE A 46 9.90 5.79 -16.37
C ILE A 46 10.26 4.40 -15.86
N VAL A 47 11.55 4.19 -15.61
CA VAL A 47 12.07 2.93 -15.06
C VAL A 47 12.50 3.18 -13.62
N LEU A 48 11.86 2.47 -12.67
CA LEU A 48 12.17 2.52 -11.25
C LEU A 48 12.64 1.13 -10.80
N PRO A 49 13.92 0.97 -10.44
CA PRO A 49 14.39 -0.26 -9.82
C PRO A 49 13.71 -0.48 -8.48
N ALA A 50 13.05 -1.63 -8.29
CA ALA A 50 12.30 -1.92 -7.07
C ALA A 50 13.18 -1.88 -5.81
N ALA A 51 14.48 -2.20 -5.94
CA ALA A 51 15.44 -2.16 -4.85
C ALA A 51 15.74 -0.74 -4.33
N GLU A 52 15.43 0.29 -5.12
CA GLU A 52 15.61 1.70 -4.74
C GLU A 52 14.40 2.28 -4.01
N ILE A 53 13.29 1.54 -3.98
CA ILE A 53 12.06 1.98 -3.30
C ILE A 53 12.20 1.66 -1.81
N ALA A 54 12.50 2.67 -1.02
CA ALA A 54 12.53 2.56 0.44
C ALA A 54 11.11 2.41 1.00
N PRO A 55 10.94 1.81 2.20
CA PRO A 55 9.68 1.86 2.93
C PRO A 55 9.21 3.31 3.06
N THR A 56 8.02 3.60 2.52
CA THR A 56 7.50 4.96 2.37
C THR A 56 6.25 5.13 3.21
N VAL A 57 6.13 6.27 3.87
CA VAL A 57 4.99 6.65 4.70
C VAL A 57 4.42 7.98 4.22
N THR A 58 3.11 8.15 4.31
CA THR A 58 2.44 9.43 4.16
C THR A 58 2.33 10.07 5.54
N TRP A 59 3.01 11.18 5.75
CA TRP A 59 3.08 11.88 7.04
C TRP A 59 2.05 13.00 7.17
N GLY A 60 1.46 13.44 6.06
CA GLY A 60 0.55 14.58 5.98
C GLY A 60 -0.87 14.20 5.58
N THR A 61 -1.56 15.13 4.94
CA THR A 61 -2.99 15.03 4.61
C THR A 61 -3.26 14.64 3.16
N SER A 62 -2.21 14.47 2.35
CA SER A 62 -2.29 14.12 0.92
C SER A 62 -1.33 12.96 0.60
N PRO A 63 -1.64 12.10 -0.38
CA PRO A 63 -0.68 11.12 -0.89
C PRO A 63 0.65 11.72 -1.38
N GLU A 64 0.67 12.99 -1.74
CA GLU A 64 1.89 13.73 -2.10
C GLU A 64 2.81 13.94 -0.91
N ASP A 65 2.28 13.92 0.32
CA ASP A 65 3.03 14.10 1.55
C ASP A 65 3.73 12.80 1.96
N ALA A 66 4.30 12.08 0.99
CA ALA A 66 4.97 10.81 1.18
C ALA A 66 6.49 10.97 1.24
N LEU A 67 7.12 10.28 2.18
CA LEU A 67 8.57 10.27 2.38
C LEU A 67 9.05 8.86 2.78
N PRO A 68 10.31 8.53 2.53
CA PRO A 68 10.93 7.37 3.15
C PRO A 68 10.80 7.43 4.67
N ILE A 69 10.55 6.29 5.32
CA ILE A 69 10.42 6.23 6.80
C ILE A 69 11.66 6.78 7.53
N THR A 70 12.82 6.75 6.90
CA THR A 70 14.06 7.33 7.43
C THR A 70 14.16 8.84 7.29
N GLY A 71 13.17 9.46 6.65
CA GLY A 71 13.11 10.90 6.44
C GLY A 71 12.63 11.67 7.68
N SER A 72 12.49 12.98 7.49
CA SER A 72 11.98 13.90 8.50
C SER A 72 10.86 14.76 7.93
N VAL A 73 9.96 15.20 8.77
CA VAL A 73 8.89 16.15 8.42
C VAL A 73 9.51 17.37 7.77
N PRO A 74 9.06 17.79 6.57
CA PRO A 74 9.62 18.94 5.87
C PRO A 74 9.54 20.21 6.70
N ASP A 75 10.48 21.12 6.46
CA ASP A 75 10.54 22.41 7.11
C ASP A 75 9.92 23.47 6.18
N PRO A 76 8.76 24.06 6.53
CA PRO A 76 8.12 25.08 5.69
C PRO A 76 9.01 26.30 5.41
N ASP A 77 9.92 26.64 6.32
CA ASP A 77 10.82 27.79 6.14
C ASP A 77 11.85 27.60 5.03
N LYS A 78 12.06 26.35 4.60
CA LYS A 78 12.95 26.02 3.47
C LYS A 78 12.23 25.99 2.12
N GLU A 79 10.90 26.10 2.12
CA GLU A 79 10.11 26.13 0.90
C GLU A 79 10.02 27.58 0.38
N THR A 80 10.39 27.78 -0.88
CA THR A 80 10.41 29.10 -1.52
C THR A 80 9.06 29.50 -2.10
N ASP A 81 8.22 28.52 -2.45
CA ASP A 81 6.86 28.74 -2.95
C ASP A 81 5.92 28.99 -1.78
N GLU A 82 5.31 30.14 -1.73
CA GLU A 82 4.42 30.57 -0.64
C GLU A 82 3.19 29.65 -0.50
N ALA A 83 2.62 29.20 -1.61
CA ALA A 83 1.45 28.34 -1.58
C ALA A 83 1.81 26.94 -1.03
N LYS A 84 2.97 26.39 -1.44
CA LYS A 84 3.48 25.13 -0.91
C LYS A 84 3.85 25.25 0.56
N ARG A 85 4.51 26.34 0.95
CA ARG A 85 4.84 26.63 2.36
C ARG A 85 3.58 26.61 3.23
N ALA A 86 2.53 27.34 2.81
CA ALA A 86 1.28 27.37 3.52
C ALA A 86 0.57 26.01 3.56
N LYS A 87 0.68 25.20 2.49
CA LYS A 87 0.17 23.81 2.46
C LYS A 87 0.90 22.95 3.50
N LEU A 88 2.24 22.98 3.49
CA LEU A 88 3.07 22.23 4.44
C LEU A 88 2.76 22.60 5.88
N GLN A 89 2.69 23.90 6.20
CA GLN A 89 2.38 24.36 7.56
C GLN A 89 1.01 23.82 8.02
N ARG A 90 -0.03 23.94 7.19
CA ARG A 90 -1.35 23.41 7.54
C ARG A 90 -1.34 21.89 7.77
N ALA A 91 -0.58 21.14 6.98
CA ALA A 91 -0.46 19.68 7.16
C ALA A 91 0.24 19.34 8.47
N ILE A 92 1.32 20.03 8.81
CA ILE A 92 2.07 19.87 10.07
C ILE A 92 1.16 20.18 11.26
N ASP A 93 0.45 21.31 11.23
CA ASP A 93 -0.46 21.73 12.30
C ASP A 93 -1.61 20.72 12.49
N TYR A 94 -2.20 20.26 11.39
CA TYR A 94 -3.29 19.28 11.42
C TYR A 94 -2.84 17.92 11.98
N MET A 95 -1.64 17.47 11.62
CA MET A 95 -1.09 16.21 12.09
C MET A 95 -0.46 16.30 13.49
N GLY A 96 -0.31 17.50 14.04
CA GLY A 96 0.34 17.72 15.34
C GLY A 96 1.83 17.37 15.33
N LEU A 97 2.51 17.54 14.19
CA LEU A 97 3.91 17.23 14.01
C LEU A 97 4.79 18.49 14.20
N THR A 98 6.09 18.28 14.23
CA THR A 98 7.07 19.37 14.29
C THR A 98 7.96 19.32 13.06
N ALA A 99 8.22 20.48 12.44
CA ALA A 99 9.14 20.60 11.32
C ALA A 99 10.53 20.03 11.68
N GLY A 100 11.10 19.22 10.78
CA GLY A 100 12.39 18.55 11.00
C GLY A 100 12.35 17.31 11.91
N GLN A 101 11.22 16.98 12.52
CA GLN A 101 11.06 15.77 13.34
C GLN A 101 11.30 14.54 12.49
N LYS A 102 12.10 13.59 12.98
CA LYS A 102 12.26 12.30 12.30
C LYS A 102 10.94 11.52 12.32
N LEU A 103 10.60 10.90 11.19
CA LEU A 103 9.36 10.10 11.09
C LEU A 103 9.37 8.91 12.04
N THR A 104 10.53 8.33 12.32
CA THR A 104 10.71 7.24 13.31
C THR A 104 10.46 7.65 14.76
N ASP A 105 10.51 8.95 15.06
CA ASP A 105 10.32 9.49 16.41
C ASP A 105 8.86 9.94 16.66
N VAL A 106 8.00 9.81 15.65
CA VAL A 106 6.58 10.13 15.79
C VAL A 106 5.92 9.11 16.71
N LYS A 107 5.30 9.58 17.77
CA LYS A 107 4.53 8.74 18.70
C LYS A 107 3.19 8.38 18.07
N ILE A 108 2.83 7.12 18.16
CA ILE A 108 1.55 6.59 17.69
C ILE A 108 0.79 5.98 18.87
N ASP A 109 -0.54 6.11 18.86
CA ASP A 109 -1.42 5.53 19.87
C ASP A 109 -2.19 4.33 19.30
N THR A 110 -2.38 4.31 18.00
CA THR A 110 -3.16 3.27 17.33
C THR A 110 -2.49 2.83 16.04
N VAL A 111 -2.44 1.52 15.84
CA VAL A 111 -2.06 0.87 14.58
C VAL A 111 -3.31 0.27 13.95
N PHE A 112 -3.57 0.61 12.70
CA PHE A 112 -4.65 0.02 11.91
C PHE A 112 -4.06 -0.70 10.71
N ILE A 113 -4.20 -2.03 10.67
CA ILE A 113 -3.78 -2.87 9.56
C ILE A 113 -5.03 -3.26 8.78
N GLY A 114 -5.18 -2.71 7.59
CA GLY A 114 -6.36 -2.96 6.77
C GLY A 114 -6.65 -1.77 5.87
N SER A 115 -7.46 -1.97 4.89
CA SER A 115 -8.10 -0.97 4.04
C SER A 115 -8.82 -1.69 2.90
N CYS A 116 -9.50 -0.98 2.02
CA CYS A 116 -10.08 -1.56 0.80
C CYS A 116 -9.02 -2.09 -0.19
N THR A 117 -7.80 -1.56 -0.14
CA THR A 117 -6.73 -1.89 -1.10
C THR A 117 -5.69 -2.85 -0.51
N ASN A 118 -5.26 -2.64 0.73
CA ASN A 118 -4.14 -3.33 1.38
C ASN A 118 -4.61 -4.23 2.52
N SER A 119 -5.63 -5.01 2.29
CA SER A 119 -6.18 -5.94 3.28
C SER A 119 -6.59 -7.26 2.65
N ARG A 120 -5.85 -7.66 1.62
CA ARG A 120 -5.92 -8.99 1.04
C ARG A 120 -5.28 -9.99 1.99
N ILE A 121 -5.51 -11.27 1.76
CA ILE A 121 -4.93 -12.31 2.62
C ILE A 121 -3.39 -12.30 2.58
N GLU A 122 -2.79 -11.94 1.45
CA GLU A 122 -1.35 -11.82 1.27
C GLU A 122 -0.77 -10.69 2.13
N ASP A 123 -1.46 -9.55 2.18
CA ASP A 123 -1.07 -8.39 2.98
C ASP A 123 -1.12 -8.73 4.47
N LEU A 124 -2.21 -9.40 4.90
CA LEU A 124 -2.35 -9.82 6.29
C LEU A 124 -1.32 -10.88 6.69
N ARG A 125 -0.96 -11.80 5.80
CA ARG A 125 0.12 -12.77 6.03
C ARG A 125 1.48 -12.07 6.18
N SER A 126 1.75 -11.06 5.35
CA SER A 126 2.98 -10.26 5.45
C SER A 126 3.03 -9.50 6.78
N ALA A 127 1.91 -8.90 7.20
CA ALA A 127 1.82 -8.24 8.50
C ALA A 127 2.01 -9.25 9.65
N ALA A 128 1.40 -10.42 9.56
CA ALA A 128 1.53 -11.48 10.55
C ALA A 128 2.99 -11.98 10.68
N SER A 129 3.71 -12.14 9.57
CA SER A 129 5.11 -12.56 9.59
C SER A 129 6.04 -11.54 10.28
N VAL A 130 5.71 -10.26 10.24
CA VAL A 130 6.43 -9.21 10.97
C VAL A 130 6.06 -9.21 12.45
N ALA A 131 4.79 -9.49 12.77
CA ALA A 131 4.30 -9.50 14.16
C ALA A 131 4.62 -10.79 14.92
N GLU A 132 4.96 -11.86 14.22
CA GLU A 132 5.21 -13.19 14.81
C GLU A 132 6.27 -13.13 15.91
N GLY A 133 5.95 -13.69 17.08
CA GLY A 133 6.83 -13.67 18.25
C GLY A 133 6.91 -12.33 18.99
N HIS A 134 6.19 -11.31 18.53
CA HIS A 134 6.15 -10.00 19.18
C HIS A 134 4.79 -9.75 19.85
N LYS A 135 4.78 -8.81 20.78
CA LYS A 135 3.57 -8.27 21.41
C LYS A 135 3.40 -6.82 20.98
N VAL A 136 2.15 -6.38 20.95
CA VAL A 136 1.84 -4.96 20.76
C VAL A 136 2.51 -4.18 21.91
N ALA A 137 3.17 -3.07 21.56
CA ALA A 137 3.82 -2.22 22.56
C ALA A 137 2.80 -1.65 23.55
N ASP A 138 3.25 -1.44 24.79
CA ASP A 138 2.40 -0.91 25.85
C ASP A 138 1.81 0.45 25.46
N GLY A 139 0.54 0.62 25.71
CA GLY A 139 -0.20 1.85 25.39
C GLY A 139 -0.63 1.96 23.91
N ILE A 140 -0.28 1.02 23.04
CA ILE A 140 -0.69 1.00 21.63
C ILE A 140 -1.92 0.11 21.45
N ARG A 141 -2.91 0.64 20.75
CA ARG A 141 -4.07 -0.13 20.27
C ARG A 141 -3.80 -0.63 18.85
N ALA A 142 -3.78 -1.94 18.65
CA ALA A 142 -3.67 -2.53 17.32
C ALA A 142 -5.02 -3.08 16.84
N MET A 143 -5.37 -2.78 15.60
CA MET A 143 -6.57 -3.26 14.93
C MET A 143 -6.22 -3.86 13.58
N VAL A 144 -6.82 -5.00 13.25
CA VAL A 144 -6.69 -5.64 11.94
C VAL A 144 -8.08 -5.79 11.33
N VAL A 145 -8.27 -5.27 10.13
CA VAL A 145 -9.55 -5.29 9.43
C VAL A 145 -9.40 -5.93 8.05
N PRO A 146 -9.92 -7.15 7.85
CA PRO A 146 -9.89 -7.81 6.54
C PRO A 146 -10.68 -7.03 5.47
N GLY A 147 -10.18 -7.02 4.23
CA GLY A 147 -10.77 -6.25 3.13
C GLY A 147 -12.05 -6.83 2.52
N SER A 148 -12.41 -8.05 2.85
CA SER A 148 -13.64 -8.70 2.36
C SER A 148 -14.05 -9.89 3.23
N GLY A 149 -15.30 -10.32 3.08
CA GLY A 149 -15.80 -11.53 3.74
C GLY A 149 -15.00 -12.80 3.40
N LEU A 150 -14.51 -12.93 2.18
CA LEU A 150 -13.66 -14.06 1.78
C LEU A 150 -12.30 -14.02 2.50
N VAL A 151 -11.71 -12.85 2.67
CA VAL A 151 -10.47 -12.68 3.44
C VAL A 151 -10.74 -12.95 4.92
N THR A 152 -11.86 -12.49 5.47
CA THR A 152 -12.25 -12.75 6.87
C THR A 152 -12.30 -14.25 7.16
N VAL A 153 -12.94 -15.04 6.32
CA VAL A 153 -13.01 -16.51 6.49
C VAL A 153 -11.61 -17.12 6.45
N SER A 154 -10.77 -16.70 5.51
CA SER A 154 -9.39 -17.18 5.41
C SER A 154 -8.52 -16.77 6.60
N TYR A 155 -8.75 -15.57 7.15
CA TYR A 155 -8.01 -15.01 8.28
C TYR A 155 -8.35 -15.71 9.61
N THR A 156 -9.62 -16.09 9.83
CA THR A 156 -10.03 -16.78 11.08
C THR A 156 -9.39 -18.17 11.23
N HIS A 157 -8.85 -18.74 10.16
CA HIS A 157 -8.06 -19.97 10.19
C HIS A 157 -6.55 -19.73 10.37
N LEU A 158 -6.09 -18.47 10.35
CA LEU A 158 -4.73 -18.10 10.74
C LEU A 158 -4.74 -17.92 12.26
N THR A 159 -4.31 -18.95 12.99
CA THR A 159 -4.00 -18.83 14.41
C THR A 159 -2.76 -17.91 14.54
N LEU A 160 -2.97 -16.71 15.03
CA LEU A 160 -1.90 -15.80 15.46
C LEU A 160 -1.44 -16.19 16.86
#